data_912e496ad3ab4fd4b848020686f99fe0
#
_entry.id   912e496ad3ab4fd4b848020686f99fe0
#
_cell.length_a   1.000
_cell.length_b   1.000
_cell.length_c   1.000
_cell.angle_alpha   90.00
_cell.angle_beta   90.00
_cell.angle_gamma   90.00
#
_symmetry.space_group_name_H-M   'P 1'
#
loop_
_entity.id
_entity.type
_entity.pdbx_description
1 polymer ?
#
loop_
_entity_poly.entity_id
_entity_poly.type
_entity_poly.pdbx_seq_one_letter_code
_entity_poly.pdbx_strand_id
1 'polypeptide(L)'
;GGTPSRLEGDTIGRLIQMIPADRPLASDAEVTLEANPDDVTPDRAIAWREAGVNRISLGVQSHEPAVLEWMHRTHTAQQVPFAVSILRNAGFDNISMDLIFGVPVALRRDWLRDFDLTLELEPTHISLYGLPVEPHTPLAHWTSRGEAAAIGDDRYATEFLQAHDLLVNQGFEHYEVSNAAKPGYRSRHNSAYWRGADYIGLGPSAHSLLHGIRSWNVREWAEYARLASRGEPLMAGDEALDGDARRLERLYLGLRTTEGLAEWEVPEGARANWIRTGWAALANGQIRLTAEGWLRLDALVSAISDS
;
A
#
# COMPACT_ATOMS: atom_id res chain seq x y z
N GLY A 1 -7.86 -4.60 -9.41
CA GLY A 1 -7.82 -3.19 -9.89
C GLY A 1 -9.20 -2.59 -9.98
N GLY A 2 -9.28 -1.29 -10.06
CA GLY A 2 -10.54 -0.54 -10.10
C GLY A 2 -10.93 0.02 -8.72
N THR A 3 -12.22 0.32 -8.57
CA THR A 3 -12.76 0.92 -7.34
C THR A 3 -13.86 0.01 -6.79
N PRO A 4 -13.53 -0.96 -5.93
CA PRO A 4 -14.50 -1.94 -5.45
C PRO A 4 -15.67 -1.32 -4.65
N SER A 5 -15.47 -0.18 -4.02
CA SER A 5 -16.52 0.57 -3.32
C SER A 5 -17.66 1.07 -4.22
N ARG A 6 -17.46 1.11 -5.54
CA ARG A 6 -18.49 1.47 -6.53
C ARG A 6 -19.41 0.31 -6.92
N LEU A 7 -19.05 -0.90 -6.56
CA LEU A 7 -19.92 -2.05 -6.81
C LEU A 7 -21.22 -1.94 -6.01
N GLU A 8 -22.30 -2.51 -6.56
CA GLU A 8 -23.56 -2.65 -5.83
C GLU A 8 -23.32 -3.43 -4.51
N GLY A 9 -24.03 -3.02 -3.46
CA GLY A 9 -23.78 -3.51 -2.11
C GLY A 9 -23.79 -5.03 -1.95
N ASP A 10 -24.68 -5.74 -2.66
CA ASP A 10 -24.78 -7.20 -2.65
C ASP A 10 -23.63 -7.91 -3.42
N THR A 11 -22.99 -7.21 -4.34
CA THR A 11 -21.94 -7.79 -5.20
C THR A 11 -20.73 -8.24 -4.38
N ILE A 12 -20.33 -7.45 -3.39
CA ILE A 12 -19.21 -7.82 -2.50
C ILE A 12 -19.54 -9.12 -1.74
N GLY A 13 -20.74 -9.22 -1.19
CA GLY A 13 -21.22 -10.43 -0.50
C GLY A 13 -21.23 -11.65 -1.41
N ARG A 14 -21.70 -11.49 -2.64
CA ARG A 14 -21.71 -12.56 -3.66
C ARG A 14 -20.30 -13.01 -4.01
N LEU A 15 -19.36 -12.09 -4.18
CA LEU A 15 -17.94 -12.43 -4.45
C LEU A 15 -17.34 -13.26 -3.30
N ILE A 16 -17.59 -12.87 -2.05
CA ILE A 16 -17.09 -13.60 -0.89
C ILE A 16 -17.73 -15.00 -0.82
N GLN A 17 -19.03 -15.13 -1.12
CA GLN A 17 -19.74 -16.40 -1.15
C GLN A 17 -19.28 -17.34 -2.26
N MET A 18 -18.62 -16.83 -3.31
CA MET A 18 -18.04 -17.67 -4.36
C MET A 18 -16.74 -18.37 -3.92
N ILE A 19 -16.19 -18.03 -2.75
CA ILE A 19 -15.04 -18.76 -2.20
C ILE A 19 -15.47 -20.21 -1.93
N PRO A 20 -14.73 -21.20 -2.48
CA PRO A 20 -15.15 -22.60 -2.39
C PRO A 20 -15.32 -23.08 -0.95
N ALA A 21 -16.38 -23.84 -0.68
CA ALA A 21 -16.69 -24.33 0.66
C ALA A 21 -15.64 -25.31 1.23
N ASP A 22 -14.85 -25.94 0.38
CA ASP A 22 -13.72 -26.80 0.75
C ASP A 22 -12.44 -25.98 1.08
N ARG A 23 -12.47 -24.67 0.86
CA ARG A 23 -11.41 -23.70 1.19
C ARG A 23 -12.00 -22.46 1.86
N PRO A 24 -12.67 -22.62 3.01
CA PRO A 24 -13.35 -21.50 3.65
C PRO A 24 -12.36 -20.43 4.11
N LEU A 25 -12.84 -19.20 4.22
CA LEU A 25 -12.09 -18.16 4.92
C LEU A 25 -11.79 -18.60 6.36
N ALA A 26 -10.58 -18.32 6.82
CA ALA A 26 -10.27 -18.48 8.24
C ALA A 26 -11.21 -17.60 9.08
N SER A 27 -11.55 -18.05 10.28
CA SER A 27 -12.47 -17.32 11.16
C SER A 27 -11.99 -15.92 11.53
N ASP A 28 -10.69 -15.68 11.44
CA ASP A 28 -10.00 -14.42 11.70
C ASP A 28 -9.47 -13.75 10.42
N ALA A 29 -9.95 -14.16 9.24
CA ALA A 29 -9.49 -13.61 7.97
C ALA A 29 -9.66 -12.09 7.92
N GLU A 30 -8.64 -11.38 7.42
CA GLU A 30 -8.76 -9.97 7.05
C GLU A 30 -9.48 -9.88 5.70
N VAL A 31 -10.61 -9.18 5.69
CA VAL A 31 -11.37 -8.88 4.48
C VAL A 31 -11.35 -7.36 4.31
N THR A 32 -10.43 -6.88 3.49
CA THR A 32 -10.23 -5.45 3.25
C THR A 32 -11.00 -5.00 2.01
N LEU A 33 -11.67 -3.86 2.12
CA LEU A 33 -12.25 -3.12 0.99
C LEU A 33 -11.57 -1.76 0.85
N GLU A 34 -11.07 -1.48 -0.34
CA GLU A 34 -10.62 -0.13 -0.72
C GLU A 34 -11.82 0.73 -1.10
N ALA A 35 -11.92 1.93 -0.52
CA ALA A 35 -13.04 2.84 -0.74
C ALA A 35 -12.57 4.28 -0.93
N ASN A 36 -13.32 5.04 -1.76
CA ASN A 36 -13.19 6.48 -1.79
C ASN A 36 -14.21 7.13 -0.83
N PRO A 37 -13.91 8.30 -0.24
CA PRO A 37 -14.83 8.98 0.67
C PRO A 37 -16.22 9.26 0.09
N ASP A 38 -16.32 9.58 -1.20
CA ASP A 38 -17.56 9.86 -1.92
C ASP A 38 -18.40 8.60 -2.22
N ASP A 39 -17.83 7.41 -2.13
CA ASP A 39 -18.55 6.14 -2.29
C ASP A 39 -19.19 5.65 -0.97
N VAL A 40 -18.76 6.22 0.18
CA VAL A 40 -19.22 5.79 1.51
C VAL A 40 -20.60 6.37 1.81
N THR A 41 -21.62 5.53 1.84
CA THR A 41 -22.97 5.86 2.28
C THR A 41 -23.38 4.91 3.40
N PRO A 42 -24.38 5.27 4.26
CA PRO A 42 -24.84 4.39 5.31
C PRO A 42 -25.24 2.99 4.83
N ASP A 43 -26.03 2.92 3.75
CA ASP A 43 -26.51 1.66 3.20
C ASP A 43 -25.35 0.79 2.67
N ARG A 44 -24.40 1.40 1.98
CA ARG A 44 -23.21 0.68 1.49
C ARG A 44 -22.32 0.19 2.62
N ALA A 45 -22.06 1.02 3.63
CA ALA A 45 -21.25 0.64 4.77
C ALA A 45 -21.85 -0.54 5.53
N ILE A 46 -23.17 -0.53 5.75
CA ILE A 46 -23.89 -1.65 6.34
C ILE A 46 -23.77 -2.90 5.47
N ALA A 47 -24.03 -2.79 4.17
CA ALA A 47 -23.94 -3.93 3.25
C ALA A 47 -22.52 -4.52 3.19
N TRP A 48 -21.47 -3.70 3.19
CA TRP A 48 -20.08 -4.18 3.25
C TRP A 48 -19.82 -4.94 4.56
N ARG A 49 -20.31 -4.40 5.69
CA ARG A 49 -20.13 -5.05 6.99
C ARG A 49 -20.83 -6.39 7.06
N GLU A 50 -22.08 -6.46 6.58
CA GLU A 50 -22.87 -7.69 6.50
C GLU A 50 -22.26 -8.72 5.54
N ALA A 51 -21.61 -8.26 4.46
CA ALA A 51 -20.87 -9.12 3.54
C ALA A 51 -19.61 -9.76 4.16
N GLY A 52 -19.18 -9.30 5.35
CA GLY A 52 -18.00 -9.82 6.04
C GLY A 52 -16.75 -8.97 5.88
N VAL A 53 -16.83 -7.79 5.23
CA VAL A 53 -15.73 -6.84 5.23
C VAL A 53 -15.45 -6.39 6.67
N ASN A 54 -14.18 -6.44 7.08
CA ASN A 54 -13.79 -6.10 8.46
C ASN A 54 -12.66 -5.07 8.54
N ARG A 55 -12.14 -4.63 7.40
CA ARG A 55 -11.15 -3.55 7.27
C ARG A 55 -11.49 -2.67 6.07
N ILE A 56 -11.41 -1.35 6.25
CA ILE A 56 -11.56 -0.38 5.16
C ILE A 56 -10.21 0.32 4.93
N SER A 57 -9.79 0.46 3.66
CA SER A 57 -8.71 1.36 3.25
C SER A 57 -9.35 2.55 2.53
N LEU A 58 -9.34 3.70 3.19
CA LEU A 58 -10.02 4.91 2.72
C LEU A 58 -9.04 5.84 1.99
N GLY A 59 -9.24 6.03 0.72
CA GLY A 59 -8.39 6.85 -0.14
C GLY A 59 -8.58 8.35 0.11
N VAL A 60 -8.05 8.88 1.22
CA VAL A 60 -8.11 10.31 1.59
C VAL A 60 -7.22 11.15 0.68
N GLN A 61 -6.00 10.71 0.47
CA GLN A 61 -4.92 11.31 -0.32
C GLN A 61 -4.40 12.64 0.26
N SER A 62 -5.25 13.62 0.52
CA SER A 62 -4.95 14.92 1.13
C SER A 62 -6.23 15.57 1.65
N HIS A 63 -6.10 16.50 2.59
CA HIS A 63 -7.18 17.39 3.02
C HIS A 63 -7.12 18.76 2.33
N GLU A 64 -6.09 19.00 1.49
CA GLU A 64 -5.95 20.23 0.73
C GLU A 64 -6.76 20.18 -0.57
N PRO A 65 -7.79 21.05 -0.75
CA PRO A 65 -8.64 21.02 -1.94
C PRO A 65 -7.88 21.13 -3.26
N ALA A 66 -6.83 21.95 -3.32
CA ALA A 66 -6.02 22.12 -4.53
C ALA A 66 -5.28 20.84 -4.91
N VAL A 67 -4.88 20.00 -3.94
CA VAL A 67 -4.25 18.70 -4.19
C VAL A 67 -5.28 17.71 -4.72
N LEU A 68 -6.46 17.64 -4.10
CA LEU A 68 -7.54 16.74 -4.54
C LEU A 68 -7.99 17.07 -5.98
N GLU A 69 -8.17 18.35 -6.31
CA GLU A 69 -8.50 18.80 -7.66
C GLU A 69 -7.41 18.44 -8.66
N TRP A 70 -6.14 18.71 -8.32
CA TRP A 70 -5.00 18.38 -9.17
C TRP A 70 -4.88 16.87 -9.43
N MET A 71 -5.23 16.05 -8.43
CA MET A 71 -5.26 14.59 -8.55
C MET A 71 -6.52 14.05 -9.21
N HIS A 72 -7.42 14.92 -9.69
CA HIS A 72 -8.72 14.55 -10.26
C HIS A 72 -9.55 13.66 -9.33
N ARG A 73 -9.47 13.91 -8.01
CA ARG A 73 -10.31 13.21 -7.03
C ARG A 73 -11.72 13.76 -7.08
N THR A 74 -12.70 12.87 -6.93
CA THR A 74 -14.14 13.24 -6.98
C THR A 74 -14.66 13.67 -5.62
N HIS A 75 -14.02 13.22 -4.55
CA HIS A 75 -14.38 13.62 -3.19
C HIS A 75 -13.74 14.96 -2.77
N THR A 76 -14.34 15.60 -1.78
CA THR A 76 -13.83 16.80 -1.12
C THR A 76 -13.26 16.47 0.26
N ALA A 77 -12.39 17.34 0.79
CA ALA A 77 -11.83 17.18 2.13
C ALA A 77 -12.92 17.08 3.22
N GLN A 78 -14.03 17.80 3.07
CA GLN A 78 -15.16 17.78 4.00
C GLN A 78 -15.88 16.42 4.04
N GLN A 79 -15.86 15.66 2.96
CA GLN A 79 -16.48 14.34 2.92
C GLN A 79 -15.72 13.29 3.73
N VAL A 80 -14.42 13.49 3.98
CA VAL A 80 -13.59 12.50 4.71
C VAL A 80 -14.11 12.23 6.12
N PRO A 81 -14.31 13.25 7.02
CA PRO A 81 -14.81 12.99 8.35
C PRO A 81 -16.24 12.41 8.35
N PHE A 82 -17.08 12.76 7.38
CA PHE A 82 -18.41 12.15 7.25
C PHE A 82 -18.30 10.66 6.88
N ALA A 83 -17.44 10.32 5.92
CA ALA A 83 -17.20 8.93 5.54
C ALA A 83 -16.72 8.08 6.74
N VAL A 84 -15.75 8.60 7.51
CA VAL A 84 -15.26 7.93 8.72
C VAL A 84 -16.37 7.73 9.76
N SER A 85 -17.20 8.75 9.99
CA SER A 85 -18.34 8.65 10.90
C SER A 85 -19.35 7.57 10.45
N ILE A 86 -19.67 7.53 9.15
CA ILE A 86 -20.57 6.50 8.59
C ILE A 86 -19.97 5.11 8.78
N LEU A 87 -18.69 4.91 8.48
CA LEU A 87 -18.02 3.63 8.63
C LEU A 87 -18.03 3.16 10.10
N ARG A 88 -17.74 4.04 11.05
CA ARG A 88 -17.79 3.72 12.47
C ARG A 88 -19.19 3.37 12.94
N ASN A 89 -20.21 4.11 12.50
CA ASN A 89 -21.61 3.81 12.81
C ASN A 89 -22.06 2.45 12.24
N ALA A 90 -21.45 2.00 11.14
CA ALA A 90 -21.66 0.66 10.60
C ALA A 90 -20.82 -0.45 11.29
N GLY A 91 -20.02 -0.10 12.32
CA GLY A 91 -19.22 -1.05 13.11
C GLY A 91 -17.83 -1.36 12.53
N PHE A 92 -17.25 -0.44 11.74
CA PHE A 92 -15.85 -0.56 11.31
C PHE A 92 -14.92 0.12 12.31
N ASP A 93 -14.12 -0.66 13.03
CA ASP A 93 -13.06 -0.17 13.93
C ASP A 93 -11.69 -0.16 13.24
N ASN A 94 -11.48 -1.03 12.24
CA ASN A 94 -10.24 -1.13 11.48
C ASN A 94 -10.32 -0.29 10.20
N ILE A 95 -9.90 0.98 10.32
CA ILE A 95 -9.91 1.95 9.22
C ILE A 95 -8.49 2.40 8.94
N SER A 96 -8.02 2.13 7.72
CA SER A 96 -6.80 2.70 7.14
C SER A 96 -7.13 4.00 6.42
N MET A 97 -6.27 4.98 6.53
CA MET A 97 -6.33 6.20 5.73
C MET A 97 -5.09 6.31 4.85
N ASP A 98 -5.33 6.44 3.55
CA ASP A 98 -4.25 6.49 2.57
C ASP A 98 -3.95 7.95 2.24
N LEU A 99 -2.70 8.37 2.46
CA LEU A 99 -2.19 9.72 2.21
C LEU A 99 -1.11 9.69 1.14
N ILE A 100 -1.04 10.75 0.36
CA ILE A 100 0.01 10.94 -0.64
C ILE A 100 0.92 12.09 -0.21
N PHE A 101 2.22 11.85 -0.15
CA PHE A 101 3.24 12.87 0.07
C PHE A 101 4.06 13.09 -1.20
N GLY A 102 4.91 14.11 -1.19
CA GLY A 102 5.72 14.40 -2.37
C GLY A 102 4.95 15.11 -3.48
N VAL A 103 3.87 15.83 -3.18
CA VAL A 103 3.11 16.57 -4.17
C VAL A 103 3.85 17.84 -4.64
N PRO A 104 3.58 18.35 -5.87
CA PRO A 104 4.22 19.55 -6.39
C PRO A 104 4.13 20.77 -5.47
N VAL A 105 5.25 21.48 -5.32
CA VAL A 105 5.36 22.68 -4.45
C VAL A 105 4.35 23.77 -4.82
N ALA A 106 4.00 23.88 -6.11
CA ALA A 106 3.03 24.84 -6.60
C ALA A 106 1.65 24.73 -5.97
N LEU A 107 1.29 23.54 -5.46
CA LEU A 107 0.01 23.30 -4.77
C LEU A 107 -0.03 23.89 -3.36
N ARG A 108 1.10 24.37 -2.82
CA ARG A 108 1.23 25.05 -1.51
C ARG A 108 0.60 24.27 -0.35
N ARG A 109 0.60 22.93 -0.43
CA ARG A 109 0.06 22.09 0.63
C ARG A 109 0.88 22.23 1.91
N ASP A 110 0.20 22.33 3.02
CA ASP A 110 0.77 22.13 4.37
C ASP A 110 0.67 20.64 4.73
N TRP A 111 1.79 19.93 4.62
CA TRP A 111 1.87 18.50 4.89
C TRP A 111 1.55 18.13 6.33
N LEU A 112 2.05 18.92 7.27
CA LEU A 112 1.83 18.66 8.70
C LEU A 112 0.36 18.82 9.06
N ARG A 113 -0.30 19.86 8.51
CA ARG A 113 -1.73 20.04 8.70
C ARG A 113 -2.56 18.91 8.09
N ASP A 114 -2.22 18.43 6.89
CA ASP A 114 -2.88 17.26 6.30
C ASP A 114 -2.80 16.06 7.25
N PHE A 115 -1.62 15.88 7.85
CA PHE A 115 -1.37 14.78 8.77
C PHE A 115 -2.17 14.94 10.08
N ASP A 116 -2.17 16.13 10.68
CA ASP A 116 -2.94 16.44 11.90
C ASP A 116 -4.44 16.18 11.69
N LEU A 117 -5.02 16.67 10.58
CA LEU A 117 -6.43 16.44 10.25
C LEU A 117 -6.74 14.93 10.06
N THR A 118 -5.78 14.17 9.55
CA THR A 118 -5.94 12.71 9.45
C THR A 118 -5.91 12.06 10.83
N LEU A 119 -5.00 12.46 11.72
CA LEU A 119 -4.88 11.92 13.07
C LEU A 119 -6.08 12.26 13.95
N GLU A 120 -6.70 13.44 13.78
CA GLU A 120 -7.94 13.82 14.46
C GLU A 120 -9.10 12.84 14.18
N LEU A 121 -9.05 12.14 13.06
CA LEU A 121 -10.04 11.10 12.71
C LEU A 121 -9.73 9.73 13.33
N GLU A 122 -8.67 9.63 14.15
CA GLU A 122 -8.26 8.45 14.92
C GLU A 122 -8.15 7.16 14.08
N PRO A 123 -7.40 7.15 12.96
CA PRO A 123 -7.21 5.94 12.17
C PRO A 123 -6.46 4.88 12.98
N THR A 124 -6.71 3.61 12.68
CA THR A 124 -5.94 2.50 13.23
C THR A 124 -4.73 2.13 12.38
N HIS A 125 -4.71 2.63 11.14
CA HIS A 125 -3.66 2.39 10.16
C HIS A 125 -3.55 3.59 9.22
N ILE A 126 -2.34 3.90 8.78
CA ILE A 126 -2.06 4.95 7.78
C ILE A 126 -1.15 4.36 6.71
N SER A 127 -1.54 4.55 5.44
CA SER A 127 -0.68 4.27 4.29
C SER A 127 -0.11 5.58 3.77
N LEU A 128 1.20 5.63 3.56
CA LEU A 128 1.94 6.78 3.04
C LEU A 128 2.48 6.46 1.66
N TYR A 129 1.90 7.04 0.64
CA TYR A 129 2.37 6.85 -0.72
C TYR A 129 3.14 8.08 -1.19
N GLY A 130 4.43 7.89 -1.47
CA GLY A 130 5.18 8.91 -2.22
C GLY A 130 4.62 9.03 -3.62
N LEU A 131 4.62 10.24 -4.17
CA LEU A 131 4.20 10.48 -5.54
C LEU A 131 5.40 10.37 -6.49
N PRO A 132 5.74 9.17 -7.01
CA PRO A 132 6.82 9.04 -7.97
C PRO A 132 6.38 9.53 -9.34
N VAL A 133 7.33 10.04 -10.10
CA VAL A 133 7.11 10.34 -11.52
C VAL A 133 7.38 9.08 -12.34
N GLU A 134 6.39 8.18 -12.35
CA GLU A 134 6.48 6.94 -13.10
C GLU A 134 6.38 7.19 -14.62
N PRO A 135 7.21 6.51 -15.45
CA PRO A 135 7.08 6.58 -16.91
C PRO A 135 5.65 6.26 -17.37
N HIS A 136 5.20 6.95 -18.41
CA HIS A 136 3.88 6.77 -19.01
C HIS A 136 2.68 7.19 -18.14
N THR A 137 2.92 7.87 -17.01
CA THR A 137 1.83 8.46 -16.21
C THR A 137 1.50 9.88 -16.69
N PRO A 138 0.29 10.40 -16.41
CA PRO A 138 -0.02 11.80 -16.65
C PRO A 138 1.00 12.75 -16.01
N LEU A 139 1.46 12.45 -14.80
CA LEU A 139 2.47 13.23 -14.10
C LEU A 139 3.81 13.29 -14.87
N ALA A 140 4.26 12.16 -15.43
CA ALA A 140 5.46 12.15 -16.27
C ALA A 140 5.30 13.03 -17.52
N HIS A 141 4.13 13.01 -18.15
CA HIS A 141 3.82 13.88 -19.27
C HIS A 141 3.78 15.36 -18.88
N TRP A 142 3.17 15.69 -17.74
CA TRP A 142 3.14 17.06 -17.24
C TRP A 142 4.54 17.56 -16.86
N THR A 143 5.33 16.71 -16.21
CA THR A 143 6.73 17.04 -15.86
C THR A 143 7.59 17.25 -17.10
N SER A 144 7.47 16.40 -18.13
CA SER A 144 8.22 16.54 -19.37
C SER A 144 7.86 17.81 -20.16
N ARG A 145 6.66 18.36 -19.96
CA ARG A 145 6.19 19.63 -20.56
C ARG A 145 6.42 20.85 -19.67
N GLY A 146 6.99 20.67 -18.48
CA GLY A 146 7.18 21.76 -17.51
C GLY A 146 5.88 22.24 -16.86
N GLU A 147 4.77 21.52 -17.02
CA GLU A 147 3.47 21.85 -16.43
C GLU A 147 3.38 21.43 -14.95
N ALA A 148 4.19 20.48 -14.55
CA ALA A 148 4.38 20.09 -13.15
C ALA A 148 5.89 19.93 -12.89
N ALA A 149 6.36 20.46 -11.76
CA ALA A 149 7.71 20.17 -11.29
C ALA A 149 7.64 18.97 -10.33
N ALA A 150 8.48 17.96 -10.56
CA ALA A 150 8.71 16.93 -9.57
C ALA A 150 9.21 17.56 -8.27
N ILE A 151 8.82 16.97 -7.15
CA ILE A 151 9.38 17.36 -5.87
C ILE A 151 10.88 17.00 -5.84
N GLY A 152 11.72 17.88 -5.29
CA GLY A 152 13.13 17.56 -5.08
C GLY A 152 13.31 16.53 -3.96
N ASP A 153 14.37 15.71 -4.09
CA ASP A 153 14.67 14.60 -3.16
C ASP A 153 14.74 15.05 -1.69
N ASP A 154 15.31 16.22 -1.42
CA ASP A 154 15.41 16.75 -0.06
C ASP A 154 14.04 16.98 0.59
N ARG A 155 13.09 17.52 -0.17
CA ARG A 155 11.74 17.75 0.33
C ARG A 155 10.97 16.43 0.46
N TYR A 156 11.13 15.53 -0.49
CA TYR A 156 10.55 14.19 -0.43
C TYR A 156 10.99 13.47 0.85
N ALA A 157 12.31 13.47 1.11
CA ALA A 157 12.87 12.90 2.31
C ALA A 157 12.36 13.60 3.58
N THR A 158 12.29 14.93 3.57
CA THR A 158 11.79 15.71 4.70
C THR A 158 10.33 15.36 5.04
N GLU A 159 9.43 15.32 4.04
CA GLU A 159 8.01 14.97 4.26
C GLU A 159 7.86 13.53 4.76
N PHE A 160 8.66 12.59 4.25
CA PHE A 160 8.64 11.20 4.72
C PHE A 160 9.11 11.06 6.17
N LEU A 161 10.23 11.70 6.52
CA LEU A 161 10.78 11.64 7.89
C LEU A 161 9.87 12.34 8.90
N GLN A 162 9.29 13.48 8.54
CA GLN A 162 8.29 14.15 9.38
C GLN A 162 7.07 13.23 9.65
N ALA A 163 6.57 12.54 8.62
CA ALA A 163 5.48 11.58 8.80
C ALA A 163 5.89 10.42 9.71
N HIS A 164 7.11 9.88 9.52
CA HIS A 164 7.64 8.82 10.38
C HIS A 164 7.65 9.24 11.84
N ASP A 165 8.23 10.39 12.14
CA ASP A 165 8.37 10.90 13.49
C ASP A 165 7.00 11.16 14.15
N LEU A 166 6.08 11.77 13.42
CA LEU A 166 4.71 12.01 13.90
C LEU A 166 3.99 10.69 14.21
N LEU A 167 4.06 9.69 13.32
CA LEU A 167 3.43 8.39 13.53
C LEU A 167 3.98 7.69 14.78
N VAL A 168 5.30 7.64 14.92
CA VAL A 168 5.94 7.02 16.09
C VAL A 168 5.54 7.74 17.39
N ASN A 169 5.55 9.08 17.38
CA ASN A 169 5.15 9.90 18.54
C ASN A 169 3.66 9.72 18.89
N GLN A 170 2.83 9.40 17.92
CA GLN A 170 1.40 9.08 18.11
C GLN A 170 1.15 7.59 18.43
N GLY A 171 2.20 6.81 18.66
CA GLY A 171 2.12 5.40 19.07
C GLY A 171 1.72 4.44 17.94
N PHE A 172 1.98 4.82 16.68
CA PHE A 172 1.93 3.88 15.56
C PHE A 172 3.27 3.13 15.45
N GLU A 173 3.19 1.91 14.98
CA GLU A 173 4.32 1.16 14.49
C GLU A 173 4.44 1.43 13.00
N HIS A 174 5.45 2.17 12.55
CA HIS A 174 5.78 2.31 11.13
C HIS A 174 6.49 1.02 10.72
N TYR A 175 5.70 0.01 10.30
CA TYR A 175 6.15 -1.39 10.23
C TYR A 175 6.76 -1.78 8.87
N GLU A 176 6.53 -0.98 7.83
CA GLU A 176 7.19 -1.08 6.53
C GLU A 176 7.17 0.27 5.81
N VAL A 177 7.94 0.44 4.76
CA VAL A 177 8.21 1.72 4.06
C VAL A 177 6.98 2.60 3.87
N SER A 178 5.84 2.00 3.52
CA SER A 178 4.64 2.74 3.15
C SER A 178 3.51 2.66 4.17
N ASN A 179 3.66 1.89 5.26
CA ASN A 179 2.53 1.62 6.14
C ASN A 179 2.89 1.69 7.62
N ALA A 180 2.03 2.35 8.38
CA ALA A 180 2.10 2.41 9.83
C ALA A 180 0.75 2.06 10.45
N ALA A 181 0.76 1.39 11.60
CA ALA A 181 -0.44 0.92 12.28
C ALA A 181 -0.34 1.05 13.78
N LYS A 182 -1.48 1.22 14.45
CA LYS A 182 -1.57 0.97 15.88
C LYS A 182 -1.26 -0.50 16.18
N PRO A 183 -0.74 -0.84 17.36
CA PRO A 183 -0.47 -2.23 17.73
C PRO A 183 -1.68 -3.14 17.49
N GLY A 184 -1.48 -4.23 16.75
CA GLY A 184 -2.53 -5.18 16.37
C GLY A 184 -3.31 -4.86 15.09
N TYR A 185 -3.02 -3.72 14.41
CA TYR A 185 -3.75 -3.29 13.20
C TYR A 185 -2.88 -3.26 11.93
N ARG A 186 -1.72 -3.93 11.93
CA ARG A 186 -0.92 -4.08 10.69
C ARG A 186 -1.75 -4.80 9.64
N SER A 187 -1.71 -4.31 8.38
CA SER A 187 -2.37 -4.99 7.26
C SER A 187 -1.79 -6.39 7.08
N ARG A 188 -2.62 -7.41 7.24
CA ARG A 188 -2.22 -8.81 7.03
C ARG A 188 -1.98 -9.10 5.55
N HIS A 189 -2.79 -8.50 4.69
CA HIS A 189 -2.63 -8.60 3.24
C HIS A 189 -1.29 -8.06 2.77
N ASN A 190 -0.94 -6.81 3.12
CA ASN A 190 0.35 -6.22 2.74
C ASN A 190 1.53 -6.99 3.34
N SER A 191 1.41 -7.38 4.62
CA SER A 191 2.44 -8.17 5.30
C SER A 191 2.68 -9.54 4.66
N ALA A 192 1.64 -10.15 4.06
CA ALA A 192 1.78 -11.42 3.33
C ALA A 192 2.67 -11.25 2.09
N TYR A 193 2.52 -10.16 1.34
CA TYR A 193 3.41 -9.86 0.20
C TYR A 193 4.87 -9.69 0.64
N TRP A 194 5.10 -8.94 1.71
CA TRP A 194 6.46 -8.69 2.20
C TRP A 194 7.16 -9.94 2.75
N ARG A 195 6.39 -10.95 3.15
CA ARG A 195 6.91 -12.27 3.57
C ARG A 195 7.04 -13.26 2.42
N GLY A 196 6.68 -12.88 1.20
CA GLY A 196 6.69 -13.78 0.05
C GLY A 196 5.69 -14.92 0.16
N ALA A 197 4.54 -14.69 0.83
CA ALA A 197 3.49 -15.69 0.95
C ALA A 197 2.80 -15.93 -0.39
N ASP A 198 2.29 -17.14 -0.59
CA ASP A 198 1.46 -17.47 -1.74
C ASP A 198 0.17 -16.63 -1.73
N TYR A 199 -0.22 -16.13 -2.91
CA TYR A 199 -1.46 -15.41 -3.12
C TYR A 199 -2.03 -15.64 -4.51
N ILE A 200 -3.33 -15.45 -4.66
CA ILE A 200 -4.05 -15.56 -5.92
C ILE A 200 -4.66 -14.20 -6.28
N GLY A 201 -4.33 -13.70 -7.46
CA GLY A 201 -4.92 -12.49 -8.03
C GLY A 201 -6.10 -12.82 -8.94
N LEU A 202 -7.21 -12.16 -8.73
CA LEU A 202 -8.42 -12.29 -9.55
C LEU A 202 -8.68 -10.97 -10.30
N GLY A 203 -9.04 -11.09 -11.58
CA GLY A 203 -9.30 -9.95 -12.44
C GLY A 203 -8.23 -9.70 -13.49
N PRO A 204 -8.46 -8.76 -14.44
CA PRO A 204 -7.49 -8.40 -15.47
C PRO A 204 -6.24 -7.78 -14.83
N SER A 205 -5.08 -8.08 -15.40
CA SER A 205 -3.75 -7.71 -14.90
C SER A 205 -3.40 -8.23 -13.51
N ALA A 206 -4.26 -8.99 -12.84
CA ALA A 206 -3.97 -9.47 -11.50
C ALA A 206 -2.80 -10.47 -11.52
N HIS A 207 -1.89 -10.29 -10.57
CA HIS A 207 -0.75 -11.19 -10.38
C HIS A 207 -1.06 -12.22 -9.30
N SER A 208 -0.44 -13.39 -9.42
CA SER A 208 -0.46 -14.47 -8.42
C SER A 208 0.96 -14.91 -8.13
N LEU A 209 1.21 -15.38 -6.93
CA LEU A 209 2.42 -16.11 -6.56
C LEU A 209 2.01 -17.43 -5.91
N LEU A 210 2.32 -18.54 -6.56
CA LEU A 210 2.01 -19.87 -6.05
C LEU A 210 3.22 -20.77 -6.17
N HIS A 211 3.68 -21.30 -5.05
CA HIS A 211 4.83 -22.25 -5.01
C HIS A 211 6.09 -21.71 -5.71
N GLY A 212 6.32 -20.38 -5.63
CA GLY A 212 7.47 -19.72 -6.23
C GLY A 212 7.35 -19.45 -7.74
N ILE A 213 6.16 -19.67 -8.31
CA ILE A 213 5.83 -19.27 -9.68
C ILE A 213 4.95 -18.02 -9.61
N ARG A 214 5.42 -16.93 -10.21
CA ARG A 214 4.63 -15.72 -10.41
C ARG A 214 3.91 -15.84 -11.73
N SER A 215 2.63 -15.49 -11.76
CA SER A 215 1.83 -15.46 -12.99
C SER A 215 0.96 -14.20 -13.02
N TRP A 216 0.49 -13.83 -14.20
CA TRP A 216 -0.40 -12.67 -14.36
C TRP A 216 -1.47 -12.95 -15.41
N ASN A 217 -2.64 -12.36 -15.18
CA ASN A 217 -3.76 -12.47 -16.07
C ASN A 217 -3.66 -11.49 -17.25
N VAL A 218 -4.40 -11.76 -18.32
CA VAL A 218 -4.53 -10.85 -19.46
C VAL A 218 -4.98 -9.46 -18.99
N ARG A 219 -4.41 -8.42 -19.61
CA ARG A 219 -4.59 -7.04 -19.16
C ARG A 219 -5.93 -6.46 -19.64
N GLU A 220 -6.27 -6.71 -20.90
CA GLU A 220 -7.41 -6.07 -21.53
C GLU A 220 -8.73 -6.65 -21.00
N TRP A 221 -9.61 -5.78 -20.48
CA TRP A 221 -10.88 -6.20 -19.89
C TRP A 221 -11.76 -7.02 -20.84
N ALA A 222 -11.88 -6.58 -22.09
CA ALA A 222 -12.71 -7.26 -23.07
C ALA A 222 -12.21 -8.68 -23.34
N GLU A 223 -10.91 -8.87 -23.44
CA GLU A 223 -10.27 -10.17 -23.62
C GLU A 223 -10.42 -11.05 -22.38
N TYR A 224 -10.17 -10.50 -21.19
CA TYR A 224 -10.37 -11.20 -19.92
C TYR A 224 -11.82 -11.72 -19.80
N ALA A 225 -12.81 -10.86 -20.05
CA ALA A 225 -14.21 -11.22 -19.97
C ALA A 225 -14.60 -12.29 -21.02
N ARG A 226 -14.05 -12.20 -22.25
CA ARG A 226 -14.26 -13.18 -23.30
C ARG A 226 -13.72 -14.56 -22.91
N LEU A 227 -12.47 -14.61 -22.41
CA LEU A 227 -11.84 -15.86 -21.98
C LEU A 227 -12.60 -16.46 -20.80
N ALA A 228 -12.91 -15.66 -19.78
CA ALA A 228 -13.66 -16.10 -18.60
C ALA A 228 -15.02 -16.69 -18.96
N SER A 229 -15.77 -16.06 -19.89
CA SER A 229 -17.08 -16.54 -20.34
C SER A 229 -17.03 -17.87 -21.06
N ARG A 230 -15.87 -18.24 -21.61
CA ARG A 230 -15.64 -19.50 -22.34
C ARG A 230 -14.95 -20.58 -21.50
N GLY A 231 -14.58 -20.25 -20.25
CA GLY A 231 -13.76 -21.15 -19.43
C GLY A 231 -12.36 -21.37 -19.98
N GLU A 232 -11.85 -20.44 -20.81
CA GLU A 232 -10.49 -20.46 -21.35
C GLU A 232 -9.48 -19.94 -20.31
N PRO A 233 -8.18 -20.33 -20.38
CA PRO A 233 -7.16 -19.83 -19.47
C PRO A 233 -7.06 -18.30 -19.49
N LEU A 234 -7.00 -17.69 -18.31
CA LEU A 234 -6.93 -16.24 -18.12
C LEU A 234 -5.50 -15.72 -18.02
N MET A 235 -4.54 -16.63 -17.83
CA MET A 235 -3.13 -16.32 -17.64
C MET A 235 -2.50 -15.85 -18.95
N ALA A 236 -1.85 -14.69 -18.92
CA ALA A 236 -1.11 -14.12 -20.06
C ALA A 236 0.37 -14.53 -20.04
N GLY A 237 0.89 -14.85 -18.87
CA GLY A 237 2.27 -15.31 -18.72
C GLY A 237 2.57 -15.72 -17.29
N ASP A 238 3.72 -16.38 -17.15
CA ASP A 238 4.27 -16.78 -15.87
C ASP A 238 5.80 -16.67 -15.88
N GLU A 239 6.39 -16.63 -14.71
CA GLU A 239 7.83 -16.72 -14.49
C GLU A 239 8.14 -17.54 -13.24
N ALA A 240 9.12 -18.43 -13.34
CA ALA A 240 9.73 -19.07 -12.19
C ALA A 240 11.00 -18.30 -11.83
N LEU A 241 11.02 -17.69 -10.66
CA LEU A 241 12.21 -16.99 -10.18
C LEU A 241 13.35 -18.00 -10.00
N ASP A 242 14.50 -17.73 -10.59
CA ASP A 242 15.72 -18.48 -10.31
C ASP A 242 16.28 -18.16 -8.92
N GLY A 243 17.43 -18.74 -8.56
CA GLY A 243 18.03 -18.58 -7.24
C GLY A 243 18.41 -17.12 -6.93
N ASP A 244 18.98 -16.42 -7.91
CA ASP A 244 19.47 -15.05 -7.76
C ASP A 244 18.31 -14.08 -7.68
N ALA A 245 17.31 -14.22 -8.54
CA ALA A 245 16.10 -13.40 -8.50
C ALA A 245 15.34 -13.56 -7.18
N ARG A 246 15.21 -14.81 -6.66
CA ARG A 246 14.61 -15.06 -5.33
C ARG A 246 15.41 -14.42 -4.20
N ARG A 247 16.74 -14.48 -4.27
CA ARG A 247 17.61 -13.86 -3.28
C ARG A 247 17.42 -12.34 -3.30
N LEU A 248 17.45 -11.72 -4.47
CA LEU A 248 17.26 -10.29 -4.64
C LEU A 248 15.91 -9.83 -4.11
N GLU A 249 14.83 -10.54 -4.48
CA GLU A 249 13.50 -10.26 -3.97
C GLU A 249 13.42 -10.37 -2.46
N ARG A 250 14.00 -11.42 -1.87
CA ARG A 250 14.07 -11.60 -0.42
C ARG A 250 14.79 -10.45 0.27
N LEU A 251 15.93 -9.99 -0.28
CA LEU A 251 16.67 -8.85 0.27
C LEU A 251 15.81 -7.58 0.23
N TYR A 252 15.16 -7.31 -0.89
CA TYR A 252 14.31 -6.15 -1.07
C TYR A 252 13.10 -6.16 -0.12
N LEU A 253 12.35 -7.26 -0.10
CA LEU A 253 11.16 -7.41 0.74
C LEU A 253 11.50 -7.42 2.24
N GLY A 254 12.59 -8.05 2.64
CA GLY A 254 13.02 -8.10 4.04
C GLY A 254 13.46 -6.73 4.56
N LEU A 255 14.31 -6.01 3.80
CA LEU A 255 14.77 -4.67 4.17
C LEU A 255 13.67 -3.61 4.10
N ARG A 256 12.60 -3.87 3.39
CA ARG A 256 11.42 -3.01 3.32
C ARG A 256 10.68 -2.94 4.66
N THR A 257 10.82 -3.93 5.53
CA THR A 257 10.03 -4.08 6.75
C THR A 257 10.85 -3.94 8.03
N THR A 258 10.19 -3.70 9.14
CA THR A 258 10.80 -3.74 10.48
C THR A 258 11.13 -5.16 10.95
N GLU A 259 10.75 -6.21 10.24
CA GLU A 259 11.21 -7.58 10.49
C GLU A 259 12.70 -7.70 10.11
N GLY A 260 13.08 -7.05 9.00
CA GLY A 260 14.47 -7.00 8.52
C GLY A 260 14.97 -8.31 7.96
N LEU A 261 16.29 -8.45 7.92
CA LEU A 261 17.00 -9.65 7.44
C LEU A 261 17.92 -10.18 8.54
N ALA A 262 18.17 -11.48 8.53
CA ALA A 262 19.21 -12.03 9.39
C ALA A 262 20.57 -11.38 9.05
N GLU A 263 21.37 -11.07 10.04
CA GLU A 263 22.62 -10.31 9.85
C GLU A 263 23.60 -10.97 8.87
N TRP A 264 23.55 -12.31 8.77
CA TRP A 264 24.42 -13.06 7.85
C TRP A 264 23.98 -12.97 6.38
N GLU A 265 22.75 -12.50 6.11
CA GLU A 265 22.24 -12.28 4.73
C GLU A 265 22.81 -10.98 4.11
N VAL A 266 23.35 -10.08 4.94
CA VAL A 266 23.92 -8.81 4.51
C VAL A 266 25.44 -8.87 4.71
N PRO A 267 26.25 -8.61 3.65
CA PRO A 267 27.71 -8.60 3.77
C PRO A 267 28.21 -7.71 4.90
N GLU A 268 29.22 -8.19 5.65
CA GLU A 268 29.70 -7.51 6.86
C GLU A 268 30.11 -6.06 6.62
N GLY A 269 30.82 -5.79 5.51
CA GLY A 269 31.26 -4.43 5.17
C GLY A 269 30.08 -3.49 4.89
N ALA A 270 29.06 -3.95 4.19
CA ALA A 270 27.83 -3.20 3.93
C ALA A 270 27.08 -2.92 5.25
N ARG A 271 26.86 -3.95 6.05
CA ARG A 271 26.20 -3.88 7.35
C ARG A 271 26.89 -2.88 8.29
N ALA A 272 28.22 -2.98 8.43
CA ALA A 272 29.00 -2.06 9.26
C ALA A 272 28.89 -0.61 8.79
N ASN A 273 28.89 -0.39 7.47
CA ASN A 273 28.71 0.94 6.90
C ASN A 273 27.31 1.49 7.18
N TRP A 274 26.24 0.70 6.95
CA TRP A 274 24.87 1.12 7.15
C TRP A 274 24.57 1.49 8.61
N ILE A 275 25.12 0.72 9.57
CA ILE A 275 25.00 1.02 11.00
C ILE A 275 25.74 2.32 11.35
N ARG A 276 26.98 2.48 10.85
CA ARG A 276 27.79 3.67 11.09
C ARG A 276 27.15 4.95 10.54
N THR A 277 26.43 4.86 9.42
CA THR A 277 25.75 6.00 8.79
C THR A 277 24.36 6.26 9.37
N GLY A 278 23.87 5.40 10.28
CA GLY A 278 22.52 5.51 10.85
C GLY A 278 21.39 5.00 9.91
N TRP A 279 21.74 4.35 8.81
CA TRP A 279 20.75 3.81 7.86
C TRP A 279 20.16 2.47 8.29
N ALA A 280 20.84 1.77 9.18
CA ALA A 280 20.36 0.50 9.72
C ALA A 280 20.70 0.37 11.21
N ALA A 281 19.95 -0.50 11.88
CA ALA A 281 20.22 -0.96 13.24
C ALA A 281 20.28 -2.48 13.27
N LEU A 282 21.18 -3.02 14.11
CA LEU A 282 21.27 -4.44 14.40
C LEU A 282 20.63 -4.71 15.76
N ALA A 283 19.61 -5.54 15.79
CA ALA A 283 18.95 -5.96 17.01
C ALA A 283 18.52 -7.43 16.93
N ASN A 284 18.83 -8.22 17.93
CA ASN A 284 18.47 -9.66 18.01
C ASN A 284 18.92 -10.47 16.79
N GLY A 285 20.11 -10.17 16.21
CA GLY A 285 20.63 -10.84 15.02
C GLY A 285 19.91 -10.47 13.72
N GLN A 286 19.06 -9.43 13.74
CA GLN A 286 18.37 -8.91 12.55
C GLN A 286 18.90 -7.52 12.21
N ILE A 287 19.22 -7.30 10.95
CA ILE A 287 19.52 -5.98 10.40
C ILE A 287 18.21 -5.37 9.87
N ARG A 288 17.91 -4.15 10.34
CA ARG A 288 16.68 -3.41 10.00
C ARG A 288 17.05 -2.03 9.52
N LEU A 289 16.46 -1.59 8.45
CA LEU A 289 16.63 -0.22 8.01
C LEU A 289 15.88 0.74 8.94
N THR A 290 16.47 1.91 9.16
CA THR A 290 15.82 3.07 9.78
C THR A 290 14.96 3.78 8.73
N ALA A 291 14.19 4.79 9.12
CA ALA A 291 13.47 5.63 8.14
C ALA A 291 14.42 6.29 7.12
N GLU A 292 15.60 6.72 7.57
CA GLU A 292 16.69 7.20 6.70
C GLU A 292 17.21 6.13 5.73
N GLY A 293 17.28 4.89 6.20
CA GLY A 293 17.65 3.74 5.37
C GLY A 293 16.57 3.39 4.34
N TRP A 294 15.31 3.49 4.69
CA TRP A 294 14.20 3.23 3.77
C TRP A 294 14.19 4.19 2.57
N LEU A 295 14.56 5.46 2.77
CA LEU A 295 14.74 6.42 1.67
C LEU A 295 15.83 6.01 0.66
N ARG A 296 16.68 5.05 1.02
CA ARG A 296 17.82 4.54 0.23
C ARG A 296 17.68 3.07 -0.13
N LEU A 297 16.51 2.46 0.12
CA LEU A 297 16.29 1.02 0.00
C LEU A 297 16.82 0.45 -1.31
N ASP A 298 16.44 1.03 -2.44
CA ASP A 298 16.85 0.55 -3.77
C ASP A 298 18.37 0.56 -3.95
N ALA A 299 19.02 1.65 -3.53
CA ALA A 299 20.47 1.77 -3.61
C ALA A 299 21.19 0.80 -2.67
N LEU A 300 20.65 0.57 -1.45
CA LEU A 300 21.24 -0.35 -0.48
C LEU A 300 21.11 -1.80 -0.96
N VAL A 301 19.96 -2.18 -1.51
CA VAL A 301 19.75 -3.52 -2.08
C VAL A 301 20.64 -3.72 -3.29
N SER A 302 20.69 -2.77 -4.22
CA SER A 302 21.56 -2.84 -5.40
C SER A 302 23.03 -3.02 -5.02
N ALA A 303 23.50 -2.35 -3.97
CA ALA A 303 24.89 -2.44 -3.54
C ALA A 303 25.30 -3.84 -2.98
N ILE A 304 24.35 -4.69 -2.62
CA ILE A 304 24.60 -6.03 -2.09
C ILE A 304 24.10 -7.16 -2.99
N SER A 305 23.42 -6.84 -4.08
CA SER A 305 22.89 -7.85 -5.01
C SER A 305 24.01 -8.55 -5.79
N ASP A 306 25.11 -7.85 -6.07
CA ASP A 306 26.23 -8.32 -6.88
C ASP A 306 27.37 -8.95 -6.05
N SER A 307 27.14 -9.16 -4.72
CA SER A 307 28.18 -9.61 -3.79
C SER A 307 27.98 -11.05 -3.27
#